data_b02604110b038f1c95672e9f33f6e444
#
_entry.id   b02604110b038f1c95672e9f33f6e444
#
_cell.length_a   1.000
_cell.length_b   1.000
_cell.length_c   1.000
_cell.angle_alpha   90.00
_cell.angle_beta   90.00
_cell.angle_gamma   90.00
#
_symmetry.space_group_name_H-M   'P 1'
#
loop_
_entity.id
_entity.type
_entity.pdbx_description
1 polymer ?
#
loop_
_entity_poly.entity_id
_entity_poly.type
_entity_poly.pdbx_seq_one_letter_code
_entity_poly.pdbx_strand_id
1 'polypeptide(L)'
;MEYIIAGIRIAVPQEFTAGSFGMALAPFAAADKGPAGLSVETRSEIRQADGYRELDEFDFADADADCRFGRDAEGYLLTMTPRDGSAAARFRKAFGAPLVTTDVTLRHNPALFRFGLWSMFNIAAVARQAVAIHSSVISLNDGAVLFLGESGTGKSTHTRLWREHIPGAELLNDDSPIVRIVQTADADPICGAVQNPANAPAAAAETPDASAATTGAPKPQAMVFGAPWSGKTPCYRNVCQPIRAIVRLSQAPHNRIRRLRAIEAIGALLPSCPPSFAHDETLEDAVCATVSAVVAQVPVYHLECRPDAA
;
A
#
# COMPACT_ATOMS: atom_id res chain seq x y z
N MET A 1 -1.75 7.02 -19.58
CA MET A 1 -0.87 5.85 -19.30
C MET A 1 -1.57 4.92 -18.32
N GLU A 2 -1.43 3.61 -18.46
CA GLU A 2 -2.07 2.62 -17.58
C GLU A 2 -1.03 1.85 -16.77
N TYR A 3 -1.36 1.58 -15.52
CA TYR A 3 -0.51 0.89 -14.54
C TYR A 3 -1.34 -0.14 -13.77
N ILE A 4 -0.69 -1.19 -13.27
CA ILE A 4 -1.33 -2.20 -12.40
C ILE A 4 -0.62 -2.20 -11.06
N ILE A 5 -1.33 -1.81 -9.99
CA ILE A 5 -0.82 -1.76 -8.64
C ILE A 5 -1.68 -2.67 -7.77
N ALA A 6 -1.09 -3.69 -7.17
CA ALA A 6 -1.80 -4.69 -6.37
C ALA A 6 -3.02 -5.29 -7.09
N GLY A 7 -2.91 -5.52 -8.42
CA GLY A 7 -3.99 -6.03 -9.26
C GLY A 7 -5.10 -5.02 -9.58
N ILE A 8 -4.92 -3.75 -9.25
CA ILE A 8 -5.84 -2.67 -9.59
C ILE A 8 -5.26 -1.89 -10.76
N ARG A 9 -5.94 -1.91 -11.91
CA ARG A 9 -5.56 -1.12 -13.07
C ARG A 9 -5.95 0.33 -12.86
N ILE A 10 -4.98 1.24 -13.01
CA ILE A 10 -5.18 2.68 -12.92
C ILE A 10 -4.79 3.38 -14.23
N ALA A 11 -5.60 4.31 -14.69
CA ALA A 11 -5.29 5.20 -15.80
C ALA A 11 -4.91 6.57 -15.25
N VAL A 12 -3.68 7.02 -15.56
CA VAL A 12 -3.13 8.30 -15.09
C VAL A 12 -2.86 9.20 -16.30
N PRO A 13 -3.21 10.50 -16.27
CA PRO A 13 -2.91 11.44 -17.33
C PRO A 13 -1.40 11.49 -17.62
N GLN A 14 -1.03 11.55 -18.89
CA GLN A 14 0.36 11.41 -19.32
C GLN A 14 1.28 12.50 -18.73
N GLU A 15 0.77 13.70 -18.54
CA GLU A 15 1.52 14.83 -17.98
C GLU A 15 2.09 14.55 -16.58
N PHE A 16 1.44 13.69 -15.77
CA PHE A 16 1.91 13.33 -14.42
C PHE A 16 2.81 12.10 -14.38
N THR A 17 3.11 11.51 -15.53
CA THR A 17 3.94 10.29 -15.63
C THR A 17 5.40 10.59 -15.96
N ALA A 18 5.83 11.86 -15.85
CA ALA A 18 7.20 12.30 -15.98
C ALA A 18 7.88 12.51 -14.62
N GLY A 19 9.20 12.71 -14.63
CA GLY A 19 9.99 13.01 -13.44
C GLY A 19 10.09 11.83 -12.46
N SER A 20 10.33 12.14 -11.19
CA SER A 20 10.58 11.14 -10.14
C SER A 20 9.37 10.21 -9.91
N PHE A 21 8.16 10.74 -9.97
CA PHE A 21 6.96 9.91 -9.82
C PHE A 21 6.72 9.01 -11.03
N GLY A 22 7.02 9.48 -12.24
CA GLY A 22 6.99 8.64 -13.45
C GLY A 22 7.98 7.46 -13.36
N MET A 23 9.18 7.69 -12.80
CA MET A 23 10.13 6.60 -12.52
C MET A 23 9.59 5.60 -11.50
N ALA A 24 8.88 6.08 -10.47
CA ALA A 24 8.25 5.22 -9.48
C ALA A 24 7.09 4.38 -10.07
N LEU A 25 6.35 4.92 -11.03
CA LEU A 25 5.26 4.24 -11.72
C LEU A 25 5.75 3.24 -12.79
N ALA A 26 6.93 3.47 -13.38
CA ALA A 26 7.42 2.69 -14.54
C ALA A 26 7.39 1.16 -14.32
N PRO A 27 7.78 0.59 -13.17
CA PRO A 27 7.72 -0.85 -12.94
C PRO A 27 6.29 -1.42 -12.95
N PHE A 28 5.28 -0.57 -12.79
CA PHE A 28 3.87 -0.95 -12.71
C PHE A 28 3.13 -0.76 -14.04
N ALA A 29 3.82 -0.35 -15.11
CA ALA A 29 3.20 -0.13 -16.41
C ALA A 29 2.46 -1.37 -16.90
N ALA A 30 1.21 -1.20 -17.34
CA ALA A 30 0.41 -2.29 -17.86
C ALA A 30 0.92 -2.67 -19.25
N ALA A 31 1.14 -3.99 -19.47
CA ALA A 31 1.59 -4.51 -20.76
C ALA A 31 0.47 -4.57 -21.80
N ASP A 32 -0.77 -4.63 -21.34
CA ASP A 32 -1.99 -4.74 -22.15
C ASP A 32 -2.99 -3.64 -21.80
N LYS A 33 -4.03 -3.50 -22.62
CA LYS A 33 -5.16 -2.61 -22.32
C LYS A 33 -6.30 -3.39 -21.68
N GLY A 34 -6.99 -2.74 -20.75
CA GLY A 34 -8.12 -3.34 -20.07
C GLY A 34 -8.99 -2.30 -19.37
N PRO A 35 -10.13 -2.69 -18.80
CA PRO A 35 -10.98 -1.76 -18.08
C PRO A 35 -10.23 -1.21 -16.85
N ALA A 36 -10.17 0.11 -16.74
CA ALA A 36 -9.54 0.76 -15.59
C ALA A 36 -10.39 0.52 -14.33
N GLY A 37 -9.76 0.02 -13.28
CA GLY A 37 -10.36 -0.04 -11.94
C GLY A 37 -10.36 1.32 -11.24
N LEU A 38 -9.56 2.27 -11.76
CA LEU A 38 -9.52 3.67 -11.35
C LEU A 38 -9.02 4.52 -12.52
N SER A 39 -9.76 5.55 -12.91
CA SER A 39 -9.37 6.50 -13.95
C SER A 39 -9.18 7.88 -13.34
N VAL A 40 -8.06 8.53 -13.62
CA VAL A 40 -7.79 9.90 -13.19
C VAL A 40 -8.00 10.86 -14.35
N GLU A 41 -8.83 11.89 -14.15
CA GLU A 41 -9.10 12.94 -15.12
C GLU A 41 -8.77 14.31 -14.54
N THR A 42 -8.15 15.17 -15.35
CA THR A 42 -7.92 16.56 -14.98
C THR A 42 -9.16 17.41 -15.27
N ARG A 43 -9.46 18.36 -14.39
CA ARG A 43 -10.52 19.35 -14.52
C ARG A 43 -9.94 20.74 -14.25
N SER A 44 -10.52 21.76 -14.83
CA SER A 44 -10.10 23.15 -14.59
C SER A 44 -10.35 23.61 -13.15
N GLU A 45 -11.38 23.04 -12.51
CA GLU A 45 -11.77 23.35 -11.14
C GLU A 45 -12.54 22.16 -10.54
N ILE A 46 -12.32 21.91 -9.25
CA ILE A 46 -13.11 20.99 -8.45
C ILE A 46 -13.75 21.78 -7.31
N ARG A 47 -15.08 21.79 -7.25
CA ARG A 47 -15.87 22.47 -6.22
C ARG A 47 -16.43 21.46 -5.24
N GLN A 48 -16.69 21.90 -4.03
CA GLN A 48 -17.49 21.14 -3.09
C GLN A 48 -18.92 21.05 -3.61
N ALA A 49 -19.50 19.85 -3.56
CA ALA A 49 -20.93 19.67 -3.82
C ALA A 49 -21.75 19.88 -2.53
N ASP A 50 -23.07 19.83 -2.67
CA ASP A 50 -23.99 19.96 -1.54
C ASP A 50 -23.74 18.90 -0.48
N GLY A 51 -23.98 19.25 0.78
CA GLY A 51 -23.85 18.32 1.90
C GLY A 51 -22.42 17.94 2.26
N TYR A 52 -21.44 18.80 1.93
CA TYR A 52 -20.05 18.55 2.35
C TYR A 52 -19.93 18.42 3.86
N ARG A 53 -19.28 17.35 4.28
CA ARG A 53 -18.88 17.09 5.67
C ARG A 53 -17.38 16.87 5.72
N GLU A 54 -16.68 17.70 6.46
CA GLU A 54 -15.26 17.48 6.78
C GLU A 54 -15.14 16.28 7.72
N LEU A 55 -14.19 15.42 7.43
CA LEU A 55 -13.91 14.20 8.19
C LEU A 55 -12.59 14.31 8.94
N ASP A 56 -11.57 14.95 8.32
CA ASP A 56 -10.24 15.05 8.88
C ASP A 56 -9.52 16.30 8.38
N GLU A 57 -8.66 16.88 9.24
CA GLU A 57 -7.75 17.97 8.91
C GLU A 57 -6.36 17.61 9.41
N PHE A 58 -5.33 17.70 8.54
CA PHE A 58 -3.97 17.29 8.85
C PHE A 58 -2.94 18.04 8.04
N ASP A 59 -1.68 18.03 8.52
CA ASP A 59 -0.53 18.60 7.84
C ASP A 59 0.10 17.62 6.85
N PHE A 60 0.47 18.09 5.66
CA PHE A 60 1.27 17.34 4.70
C PHE A 60 2.65 18.01 4.52
N ALA A 61 3.62 17.52 5.31
CA ALA A 61 4.94 18.11 5.42
C ALA A 61 5.75 18.11 4.10
N ASP A 62 5.59 17.08 3.24
CA ASP A 62 6.35 16.97 1.99
C ASP A 62 6.05 18.10 0.98
N ALA A 63 4.91 18.76 1.13
CA ALA A 63 4.51 19.90 0.29
C ALA A 63 4.23 21.17 1.09
N ASP A 64 4.50 21.18 2.40
CA ASP A 64 4.14 22.26 3.32
C ASP A 64 2.72 22.76 3.09
N ALA A 65 1.76 21.83 3.20
CA ALA A 65 0.36 22.09 2.89
C ALA A 65 -0.58 21.66 4.03
N ASP A 66 -1.63 22.45 4.23
CA ASP A 66 -2.78 22.09 5.06
C ASP A 66 -3.74 21.25 4.23
N CYS A 67 -4.13 20.10 4.76
CA CYS A 67 -5.00 19.14 4.08
C CYS A 67 -6.34 19.03 4.80
N ARG A 68 -7.42 18.99 4.01
CA ARG A 68 -8.78 18.70 4.48
C ARG A 68 -9.34 17.54 3.68
N PHE A 69 -9.75 16.51 4.38
CA PHE A 69 -10.42 15.35 3.82
C PHE A 69 -11.88 15.33 4.26
N GLY A 70 -12.77 15.12 3.31
CA GLY A 70 -14.20 15.07 3.59
C GLY A 70 -14.98 14.34 2.51
N ARG A 71 -16.29 14.40 2.61
CA ARG A 71 -17.22 13.82 1.62
C ARG A 71 -18.41 14.75 1.40
N ASP A 72 -18.97 14.69 0.21
CA ASP A 72 -20.20 15.36 -0.18
C ASP A 72 -21.14 14.42 -0.95
N ALA A 73 -22.15 14.93 -1.61
CA ALA A 73 -23.12 14.13 -2.39
C ALA A 73 -22.47 13.38 -3.57
N GLU A 74 -21.31 13.83 -4.07
CA GLU A 74 -20.67 13.27 -5.27
C GLU A 74 -19.53 12.30 -4.95
N GLY A 75 -18.90 12.38 -3.77
CA GLY A 75 -17.76 11.56 -3.45
C GLY A 75 -16.92 12.01 -2.26
N TYR A 76 -15.75 11.40 -2.12
CA TYR A 76 -14.72 11.85 -1.20
C TYR A 76 -13.90 12.96 -1.85
N LEU A 77 -13.61 14.00 -1.08
CA LEU A 77 -12.86 15.18 -1.51
C LEU A 77 -11.65 15.39 -0.60
N LEU A 78 -10.46 15.44 -1.20
CA LEU A 78 -9.23 15.88 -0.54
C LEU A 78 -8.84 17.24 -1.11
N THR A 79 -8.68 18.24 -0.24
CA THR A 79 -8.17 19.57 -0.59
C THR A 79 -6.83 19.77 0.12
N MET A 80 -5.80 20.14 -0.61
CA MET A 80 -4.46 20.43 -0.10
C MET A 80 -4.12 21.88 -0.45
N THR A 81 -3.90 22.70 0.56
CA THR A 81 -3.63 24.14 0.43
C THR A 81 -2.18 24.41 0.84
N PRO A 82 -1.27 24.68 -0.11
CA PRO A 82 0.11 25.04 0.21
C PRO A 82 0.19 26.33 1.02
N ARG A 83 1.06 26.35 2.03
CA ARG A 83 1.25 27.54 2.91
C ARG A 83 2.03 28.67 2.26
N ASP A 84 2.68 28.40 1.14
CA ASP A 84 3.38 29.43 0.34
C ASP A 84 2.43 30.32 -0.49
N GLY A 85 1.12 30.09 -0.40
CA GLY A 85 0.10 30.85 -1.11
C GLY A 85 -0.09 30.41 -2.58
N SER A 86 0.53 29.33 -3.02
CA SER A 86 0.26 28.75 -4.33
C SER A 86 -1.14 28.12 -4.39
N ALA A 87 -1.62 27.79 -5.59
CA ALA A 87 -2.97 27.28 -5.79
C ALA A 87 -3.20 25.97 -5.03
N ALA A 88 -4.38 25.82 -4.45
CA ALA A 88 -4.81 24.59 -3.80
C ALA A 88 -4.96 23.46 -4.83
N ALA A 89 -4.59 22.26 -4.44
CA ALA A 89 -4.75 21.03 -5.20
C ALA A 89 -5.92 20.22 -4.64
N ARG A 90 -6.83 19.77 -5.51
CA ARG A 90 -7.98 18.97 -5.08
C ARG A 90 -8.05 17.66 -5.83
N PHE A 91 -8.54 16.65 -5.11
CA PHE A 91 -8.84 15.34 -5.66
C PHE A 91 -10.23 14.91 -5.19
N ARG A 92 -11.04 14.44 -6.12
CA ARG A 92 -12.35 13.84 -5.83
C ARG A 92 -12.38 12.39 -6.30
N LYS A 93 -12.71 11.47 -5.41
CA LYS A 93 -13.06 10.09 -5.77
C LYS A 93 -14.58 9.99 -5.81
N ALA A 94 -15.15 9.87 -7.01
CA ALA A 94 -16.58 9.76 -7.20
C ALA A 94 -17.18 8.50 -6.56
N PHE A 95 -18.36 8.61 -5.97
CA PHE A 95 -19.14 7.46 -5.54
C PHE A 95 -19.64 6.66 -6.74
N GLY A 96 -19.73 5.34 -6.60
CA GLY A 96 -20.29 4.44 -7.61
C GLY A 96 -19.53 4.35 -8.95
N ALA A 97 -18.43 5.09 -9.12
CA ALA A 97 -17.66 5.11 -10.37
C ALA A 97 -16.15 4.93 -10.10
N PRO A 98 -15.40 4.28 -10.99
CA PRO A 98 -13.95 4.17 -10.90
C PRO A 98 -13.25 5.47 -11.36
N LEU A 99 -13.79 6.62 -10.96
CA LEU A 99 -13.35 7.95 -11.41
C LEU A 99 -12.74 8.74 -10.26
N VAL A 100 -11.56 9.28 -10.52
CA VAL A 100 -10.94 10.36 -9.76
C VAL A 100 -10.83 11.58 -10.64
N THR A 101 -11.23 12.73 -10.13
CA THR A 101 -10.96 14.01 -10.78
C THR A 101 -9.98 14.84 -9.96
N THR A 102 -9.13 15.61 -10.63
CA THR A 102 -8.19 16.53 -9.99
C THR A 102 -8.06 17.84 -10.75
N ASP A 103 -7.82 18.94 -10.04
CA ASP A 103 -7.47 20.24 -10.61
C ASP A 103 -5.97 20.52 -10.57
N VAL A 104 -5.16 19.52 -10.19
CA VAL A 104 -3.69 19.62 -10.19
C VAL A 104 -3.16 19.82 -11.60
N THR A 105 -2.18 20.70 -11.73
CA THR A 105 -1.44 20.98 -12.95
C THR A 105 0.06 20.78 -12.70
N LEU A 106 0.88 20.80 -13.76
CA LEU A 106 2.35 20.72 -13.66
C LEU A 106 3.00 21.91 -12.92
N ARG A 107 2.22 22.94 -12.57
CA ARG A 107 2.72 24.09 -11.79
C ARG A 107 2.66 23.82 -10.28
N HIS A 108 1.88 22.84 -9.84
CA HIS A 108 1.81 22.44 -8.44
C HIS A 108 3.06 21.66 -8.04
N ASN A 109 3.34 21.64 -6.72
CA ASN A 109 4.35 20.75 -6.17
C ASN A 109 4.00 19.28 -6.52
N PRO A 110 4.91 18.51 -7.14
CA PRO A 110 4.64 17.11 -7.54
C PRO A 110 4.21 16.20 -6.38
N ALA A 111 4.60 16.53 -5.15
CA ALA A 111 4.20 15.78 -3.96
C ALA A 111 2.68 15.81 -3.76
N LEU A 112 2.00 16.91 -4.13
CA LEU A 112 0.54 17.03 -4.03
C LEU A 112 -0.17 16.02 -4.94
N PHE A 113 0.30 15.86 -6.20
CA PHE A 113 -0.28 14.84 -7.08
C PHE A 113 -0.02 13.43 -6.57
N ARG A 114 1.22 13.14 -6.14
CA ARG A 114 1.61 11.83 -5.61
C ARG A 114 0.76 11.42 -4.41
N PHE A 115 0.57 12.33 -3.44
CA PHE A 115 -0.21 12.07 -2.23
C PHE A 115 -1.72 12.00 -2.52
N GLY A 116 -2.24 12.92 -3.35
CA GLY A 116 -3.65 12.89 -3.75
C GLY A 116 -4.01 11.60 -4.49
N LEU A 117 -3.16 11.14 -5.40
CA LEU A 117 -3.36 9.86 -6.08
C LEU A 117 -3.29 8.68 -5.10
N TRP A 118 -2.34 8.69 -4.16
CA TRP A 118 -2.25 7.68 -3.09
C TRP A 118 -3.55 7.60 -2.28
N SER A 119 -4.07 8.74 -1.85
CA SER A 119 -5.30 8.81 -1.06
C SER A 119 -6.50 8.26 -1.84
N MET A 120 -6.68 8.69 -3.08
CA MET A 120 -7.80 8.25 -3.94
C MET A 120 -7.69 6.78 -4.36
N PHE A 121 -6.46 6.29 -4.58
CA PHE A 121 -6.19 4.89 -4.84
C PHE A 121 -6.61 4.02 -3.65
N ASN A 122 -6.23 4.40 -2.43
CA ASN A 122 -6.59 3.65 -1.22
C ASN A 122 -8.11 3.61 -0.99
N ILE A 123 -8.83 4.71 -1.25
CA ILE A 123 -10.31 4.70 -1.22
C ILE A 123 -10.89 3.68 -2.22
N ALA A 124 -10.32 3.59 -3.41
CA ALA A 124 -10.77 2.61 -4.41
C ALA A 124 -10.36 1.17 -4.05
N ALA A 125 -9.23 1.01 -3.38
CA ALA A 125 -8.65 -0.27 -3.04
C ALA A 125 -9.39 -1.00 -1.90
N VAL A 126 -9.92 -0.27 -0.90
CA VAL A 126 -10.62 -0.89 0.25
C VAL A 126 -11.81 -1.75 -0.17
N ALA A 127 -12.54 -1.36 -1.24
CA ALA A 127 -13.62 -2.16 -1.81
C ALA A 127 -13.15 -3.50 -2.41
N ARG A 128 -11.84 -3.69 -2.57
CA ARG A 128 -11.20 -4.91 -3.07
C ARG A 128 -10.38 -5.62 -2.01
N GLN A 129 -10.67 -5.37 -0.75
CA GLN A 129 -9.94 -5.88 0.41
C GLN A 129 -8.43 -5.60 0.30
N ALA A 130 -8.08 -4.40 -0.15
CA ALA A 130 -6.72 -3.93 -0.29
C ALA A 130 -6.54 -2.60 0.44
N VAL A 131 -5.44 -2.44 1.19
CA VAL A 131 -5.14 -1.23 1.97
C VAL A 131 -3.63 -1.01 2.04
N ALA A 132 -3.20 0.24 1.97
CA ALA A 132 -1.83 0.59 2.29
C ALA A 132 -1.57 0.42 3.79
N ILE A 133 -0.43 -0.16 4.13
CA ILE A 133 0.02 -0.31 5.52
C ILE A 133 1.35 0.41 5.67
N HIS A 134 1.42 1.44 6.52
CA HIS A 134 2.67 2.13 6.81
C HIS A 134 3.68 1.16 7.45
N SER A 135 4.51 0.56 6.62
CA SER A 135 5.47 -0.47 7.01
C SER A 135 6.69 -0.51 6.11
N SER A 136 7.76 -1.11 6.60
CA SER A 136 8.90 -1.51 5.78
C SER A 136 8.86 -3.02 5.60
N VAL A 137 9.03 -3.52 4.37
CA VAL A 137 8.78 -4.93 4.03
C VAL A 137 10.03 -5.59 3.49
N ILE A 138 10.40 -6.69 4.12
CA ILE A 138 11.43 -7.60 3.62
C ILE A 138 10.78 -8.81 2.95
N SER A 139 11.22 -9.09 1.74
CA SER A 139 11.02 -10.36 1.03
C SER A 139 12.17 -11.29 1.37
N LEU A 140 11.86 -12.52 1.75
CA LEU A 140 12.84 -13.58 2.03
C LEU A 140 12.26 -14.92 1.56
N ASN A 141 12.97 -15.62 0.68
CA ASN A 141 12.50 -16.83 0.03
C ASN A 141 11.12 -16.59 -0.62
N ASP A 142 10.11 -17.41 -0.27
CA ASP A 142 8.75 -17.35 -0.82
C ASP A 142 7.77 -16.59 0.09
N GLY A 143 8.22 -15.54 0.78
CA GLY A 143 7.35 -14.81 1.68
C GLY A 143 7.88 -13.45 2.10
N ALA A 144 7.04 -12.70 2.77
CA ALA A 144 7.37 -11.36 3.24
C ALA A 144 7.11 -11.19 4.74
N VAL A 145 7.92 -10.33 5.35
CA VAL A 145 7.74 -9.86 6.73
C VAL A 145 7.56 -8.34 6.71
N LEU A 146 6.47 -7.87 7.31
CA LEU A 146 6.16 -6.45 7.45
C LEU A 146 6.62 -5.95 8.83
N PHE A 147 7.35 -4.85 8.85
CA PHE A 147 7.77 -4.16 10.07
C PHE A 147 6.96 -2.88 10.25
N LEU A 148 6.14 -2.85 11.30
CA LEU A 148 5.30 -1.71 11.69
C LEU A 148 5.97 -0.90 12.80
N GLY A 149 5.55 0.34 12.94
CA GLY A 149 5.95 1.23 14.01
C GLY A 149 5.86 2.69 13.58
N GLU A 150 5.84 3.61 14.51
CA GLU A 150 5.81 5.04 14.25
C GLU A 150 7.08 5.51 13.51
N SER A 151 7.06 6.75 13.01
CA SER A 151 8.25 7.36 12.44
C SER A 151 9.37 7.39 13.49
N GLY A 152 10.59 6.98 13.10
CA GLY A 152 11.73 6.95 14.01
C GLY A 152 11.84 5.70 14.90
N THR A 153 10.89 4.76 14.90
CA THR A 153 11.01 3.49 15.68
C THR A 153 12.12 2.56 15.21
N GLY A 154 12.68 2.79 14.02
CA GLY A 154 13.79 1.99 13.50
C GLY A 154 13.39 0.99 12.42
N LYS A 155 12.21 1.10 11.78
CA LYS A 155 11.79 0.20 10.67
C LYS A 155 12.88 0.05 9.60
N SER A 156 13.33 1.16 9.02
CA SER A 156 14.36 1.12 7.96
C SER A 156 15.73 0.65 8.48
N THR A 157 16.07 0.89 9.75
CA THR A 157 17.28 0.32 10.38
C THR A 157 17.16 -1.20 10.46
N HIS A 158 16.01 -1.70 10.92
CA HIS A 158 15.76 -3.13 11.07
C HIS A 158 15.82 -3.86 9.71
N THR A 159 15.14 -3.31 8.68
CA THR A 159 15.18 -3.89 7.33
C THR A 159 16.55 -3.79 6.67
N ARG A 160 17.35 -2.76 6.99
CA ARG A 160 18.76 -2.67 6.57
C ARG A 160 19.60 -3.79 7.18
N LEU A 161 19.48 -4.03 8.49
CA LEU A 161 20.18 -5.10 9.20
C LEU A 161 19.79 -6.49 8.63
N TRP A 162 18.53 -6.72 8.30
CA TRP A 162 18.12 -7.96 7.64
C TRP A 162 18.84 -8.17 6.32
N ARG A 163 18.93 -7.15 5.47
CA ARG A 163 19.63 -7.24 4.18
C ARG A 163 21.14 -7.42 4.31
N GLU A 164 21.72 -6.89 5.38
CA GLU A 164 23.17 -7.00 5.65
C GLU A 164 23.54 -8.38 6.22
N HIS A 165 22.66 -8.98 7.04
CA HIS A 165 23.01 -10.17 7.82
C HIS A 165 22.26 -11.44 7.43
N ILE A 166 21.16 -11.35 6.69
CA ILE A 166 20.37 -12.52 6.27
C ILE A 166 20.48 -12.69 4.75
N PRO A 167 21.18 -13.75 4.28
CA PRO A 167 21.31 -14.01 2.85
C PRO A 167 19.95 -14.14 2.16
N GLY A 168 19.78 -13.47 1.03
CA GLY A 168 18.53 -13.50 0.25
C GLY A 168 17.43 -12.56 0.76
N ALA A 169 17.64 -11.82 1.85
CA ALA A 169 16.72 -10.80 2.29
C ALA A 169 16.76 -9.57 1.38
N GLU A 170 15.64 -9.18 0.81
CA GLU A 170 15.50 -8.04 -0.10
C GLU A 170 14.40 -7.08 0.37
N LEU A 171 14.61 -5.79 0.17
CA LEU A 171 13.57 -4.78 0.41
C LEU A 171 12.49 -4.91 -0.67
N LEU A 172 11.24 -5.10 -0.26
CA LEU A 172 10.09 -5.13 -1.16
C LEU A 172 9.46 -3.75 -1.32
N ASN A 173 9.26 -3.05 -0.21
CA ASN A 173 8.79 -1.66 -0.17
C ASN A 173 9.19 -1.03 1.18
N ASP A 174 9.39 0.29 1.19
CA ASP A 174 9.69 1.06 2.41
C ASP A 174 8.73 2.23 2.48
N ASP A 175 7.66 2.10 3.25
CA ASP A 175 6.65 3.10 3.61
C ASP A 175 5.20 2.71 3.33
N SER A 176 4.82 2.38 2.09
CA SER A 176 3.41 2.25 1.71
C SER A 176 3.13 1.05 0.79
N PRO A 177 3.54 -0.17 1.18
CA PRO A 177 3.12 -1.39 0.48
C PRO A 177 1.59 -1.55 0.57
N ILE A 178 1.02 -2.25 -0.41
CA ILE A 178 -0.41 -2.59 -0.39
C ILE A 178 -0.57 -4.02 0.13
N VAL A 179 -1.33 -4.17 1.18
CA VAL A 179 -1.78 -5.49 1.68
C VAL A 179 -3.15 -5.79 1.11
N ARG A 180 -3.34 -7.00 0.59
CA ARG A 180 -4.60 -7.44 -0.02
C ARG A 180 -4.92 -8.88 0.30
N ILE A 181 -6.21 -9.18 0.49
CA ILE A 181 -6.71 -10.56 0.50
C ILE A 181 -7.01 -10.97 -0.94
N VAL A 182 -6.25 -11.92 -1.46
CA VAL A 182 -6.35 -12.41 -2.85
C VAL A 182 -7.05 -13.74 -2.87
N GLN A 183 -8.08 -13.87 -3.69
CA GLN A 183 -8.68 -15.17 -3.98
C GLN A 183 -7.74 -15.96 -4.90
N THR A 184 -7.55 -17.24 -4.68
CA THR A 184 -6.56 -18.03 -5.45
C THR A 184 -6.92 -18.14 -6.94
N ALA A 185 -8.20 -17.94 -7.29
CA ALA A 185 -8.65 -17.83 -8.69
C ALA A 185 -8.14 -16.54 -9.38
N ASP A 186 -7.78 -15.51 -8.61
CA ASP A 186 -7.30 -14.20 -9.11
C ASP A 186 -5.75 -14.14 -9.17
N ALA A 187 -5.04 -15.21 -8.81
CA ALA A 187 -3.62 -15.16 -8.52
C ALA A 187 -2.73 -14.92 -9.75
N ASP A 188 -3.11 -15.40 -10.93
CA ASP A 188 -2.27 -15.36 -12.12
C ASP A 188 -2.07 -13.97 -12.77
N PRO A 189 -3.08 -13.09 -12.87
CA PRO A 189 -2.85 -11.77 -13.44
C PRO A 189 -2.39 -10.72 -12.41
N ILE A 190 -2.46 -11.02 -11.09
CA ILE A 190 -2.23 -10.06 -10.01
C ILE A 190 -0.76 -10.02 -9.59
N CYS A 191 -0.11 -11.18 -9.56
CA CYS A 191 1.32 -11.30 -9.38
C CYS A 191 1.96 -11.50 -10.74
N GLY A 192 2.33 -10.44 -11.43
CA GLY A 192 3.21 -10.57 -12.59
C GLY A 192 4.37 -11.48 -12.21
N ALA A 193 4.54 -12.58 -12.96
CA ALA A 193 5.54 -13.60 -12.69
C ALA A 193 6.95 -12.97 -12.66
N VAL A 194 7.36 -12.52 -11.48
CA VAL A 194 8.77 -12.29 -11.21
C VAL A 194 9.35 -13.65 -10.81
N GLN A 195 9.55 -14.49 -11.82
CA GLN A 195 10.60 -15.47 -11.76
C GLN A 195 11.89 -14.67 -11.63
N ASN A 196 12.47 -14.65 -10.43
CA ASN A 196 13.83 -14.18 -10.24
C ASN A 196 14.74 -15.17 -11.01
N PRO A 197 15.36 -14.79 -12.14
CA PRO A 197 16.16 -15.71 -12.95
C PRO A 197 17.40 -16.23 -12.19
N ALA A 198 17.70 -15.68 -11.02
CA ALA A 198 18.83 -16.11 -10.18
C ALA A 198 18.50 -17.30 -9.24
N ASN A 199 17.23 -17.69 -9.07
CA ASN A 199 16.80 -18.78 -8.20
C ASN A 199 16.00 -19.86 -8.94
N ALA A 200 16.32 -20.14 -10.20
CA ALA A 200 15.85 -21.37 -10.83
C ALA A 200 16.53 -22.55 -10.12
N PRO A 201 15.80 -23.45 -9.43
CA PRO A 201 16.43 -24.65 -8.90
C PRO A 201 16.96 -25.47 -10.08
N ALA A 202 18.27 -25.81 -9.99
CA ALA A 202 18.85 -26.78 -10.91
C ALA A 202 17.97 -28.05 -10.86
N ALA A 203 17.51 -28.48 -12.01
CA ALA A 203 16.64 -29.62 -12.17
C ALA A 203 17.21 -30.88 -11.51
N ALA A 204 16.67 -31.26 -10.36
CA ALA A 204 16.74 -32.60 -9.83
C ALA A 204 15.38 -33.26 -10.12
N ALA A 205 15.38 -34.18 -11.05
CA ALA A 205 14.24 -34.99 -11.41
C ALA A 205 13.91 -35.94 -10.26
N GLU A 206 12.86 -35.64 -9.50
CA GLU A 206 12.10 -36.64 -8.77
C GLU A 206 10.61 -36.34 -8.96
N THR A 207 9.92 -37.26 -9.58
CA THR A 207 8.48 -37.25 -9.78
C THR A 207 7.78 -37.47 -8.44
N PRO A 208 6.99 -36.51 -7.93
CA PRO A 208 6.11 -36.80 -6.80
C PRO A 208 4.86 -37.54 -7.30
N ASP A 209 4.55 -38.62 -6.58
CA ASP A 209 3.36 -39.46 -6.70
C ASP A 209 2.06 -38.61 -6.68
N ALA A 210 1.29 -38.73 -7.74
CA ALA A 210 0.03 -38.04 -7.97
C ALA A 210 -1.11 -38.68 -7.20
N SER A 211 -1.15 -38.61 -5.88
CA SER A 211 -2.28 -39.07 -5.07
C SER A 211 -2.49 -38.32 -3.78
N ALA A 212 -2.82 -37.01 -3.87
CA ALA A 212 -3.55 -36.27 -2.83
C ALA A 212 -4.13 -34.97 -3.42
N ALA A 213 -5.02 -35.08 -4.39
CA ALA A 213 -5.87 -33.96 -4.78
C ALA A 213 -6.89 -33.71 -3.67
N THR A 214 -6.55 -32.89 -2.69
CA THR A 214 -7.53 -32.31 -1.77
C THR A 214 -8.42 -31.36 -2.56
N THR A 215 -9.62 -31.79 -2.86
CA THR A 215 -10.72 -31.02 -3.47
C THR A 215 -11.29 -30.00 -2.49
N GLY A 216 -10.47 -28.99 -2.09
CA GLY A 216 -10.94 -27.83 -1.35
C GLY A 216 -10.91 -26.62 -2.27
N ALA A 217 -11.98 -25.81 -2.29
CA ALA A 217 -11.94 -24.52 -2.97
C ALA A 217 -10.69 -23.72 -2.48
N PRO A 218 -9.99 -23.06 -3.40
CA PRO A 218 -8.77 -22.33 -3.05
C PRO A 218 -9.07 -21.24 -1.99
N LYS A 219 -8.32 -21.25 -0.88
CA LYS A 219 -8.54 -20.35 0.25
C LYS A 219 -7.97 -18.97 -0.06
N PRO A 220 -8.67 -17.88 0.35
CA PRO A 220 -8.12 -16.53 0.24
C PRO A 220 -6.77 -16.41 0.96
N GLN A 221 -5.82 -15.68 0.38
CA GLN A 221 -4.48 -15.50 0.93
C GLN A 221 -4.16 -14.03 1.17
N ALA A 222 -3.57 -13.73 2.35
CA ALA A 222 -3.03 -12.42 2.65
C ALA A 222 -1.69 -12.21 1.93
N MET A 223 -1.66 -11.25 1.01
CA MET A 223 -0.52 -10.91 0.18
C MET A 223 -0.09 -9.48 0.42
N VAL A 224 1.21 -9.20 0.27
CA VAL A 224 1.74 -7.85 0.21
C VAL A 224 2.32 -7.57 -1.16
N PHE A 225 2.06 -6.38 -1.66
CA PHE A 225 2.48 -5.89 -2.97
C PHE A 225 3.38 -4.68 -2.81
N GLY A 226 4.43 -4.60 -3.64
CA GLY A 226 5.14 -3.36 -3.83
C GLY A 226 4.24 -2.30 -4.45
N ALA A 227 4.60 -1.03 -4.25
CA ALA A 227 3.81 0.11 -4.68
C ALA A 227 4.71 1.26 -5.19
N PRO A 228 4.19 2.18 -6.00
CA PRO A 228 4.96 3.35 -6.47
C PRO A 228 5.12 4.43 -5.38
N TRP A 229 4.65 4.15 -4.18
CA TRP A 229 4.83 5.01 -3.00
C TRP A 229 5.87 4.38 -2.08
N SER A 230 6.95 5.11 -1.84
CA SER A 230 8.05 4.71 -0.97
C SER A 230 8.55 5.91 -0.18
N GLY A 231 9.08 5.66 1.00
CA GLY A 231 9.58 6.69 1.91
C GLY A 231 11.02 7.11 1.59
N LYS A 232 11.84 7.21 2.65
CA LYS A 232 13.23 7.67 2.54
C LYS A 232 14.12 6.77 1.69
N THR A 233 13.81 5.48 1.60
CA THR A 233 14.52 4.51 0.75
C THR A 233 13.68 4.26 -0.49
N PRO A 234 13.98 4.85 -1.65
CA PRO A 234 13.25 4.60 -2.88
C PRO A 234 13.27 3.10 -3.24
N CYS A 235 12.09 2.47 -3.25
CA CYS A 235 11.92 1.06 -3.56
C CYS A 235 10.60 0.87 -4.30
N TYR A 236 10.67 0.84 -5.63
CA TYR A 236 9.51 0.76 -6.52
C TYR A 236 9.56 -0.58 -7.27
N ARG A 237 9.07 -1.64 -6.62
CA ARG A 237 9.11 -3.00 -7.17
C ARG A 237 7.68 -3.49 -7.41
N ASN A 238 7.38 -3.91 -8.64
CA ASN A 238 6.11 -4.56 -8.97
C ASN A 238 6.21 -6.07 -8.68
N VAL A 239 6.27 -6.40 -7.40
CA VAL A 239 6.35 -7.78 -6.90
C VAL A 239 5.30 -7.99 -5.83
N CYS A 240 4.88 -9.23 -5.64
CA CYS A 240 4.01 -9.60 -4.54
C CYS A 240 4.54 -10.85 -3.83
N GLN A 241 4.22 -10.96 -2.55
CA GLN A 241 4.61 -12.11 -1.72
C GLN A 241 3.49 -12.45 -0.71
N PRO A 242 3.30 -13.72 -0.36
CA PRO A 242 2.48 -14.08 0.78
C PRO A 242 3.09 -13.53 2.07
N ILE A 243 2.24 -12.98 2.92
CA ILE A 243 2.69 -12.44 4.20
C ILE A 243 2.93 -13.60 5.17
N ARG A 244 4.15 -13.75 5.68
CA ARG A 244 4.52 -14.79 6.65
C ARG A 244 4.43 -14.31 8.09
N ALA A 245 4.72 -13.04 8.32
CA ALA A 245 4.60 -12.43 9.65
C ALA A 245 4.45 -10.90 9.54
N ILE A 246 3.86 -10.32 10.57
CA ILE A 246 3.81 -8.88 10.79
C ILE A 246 4.43 -8.60 12.15
N VAL A 247 5.34 -7.64 12.23
CA VAL A 247 6.11 -7.34 13.44
C VAL A 247 5.97 -5.85 13.78
N ARG A 248 5.31 -5.54 14.90
CA ARG A 248 5.32 -4.18 15.45
C ARG A 248 6.60 -3.97 16.24
N LEU A 249 7.38 -2.98 15.85
CA LEU A 249 8.62 -2.61 16.52
C LEU A 249 8.37 -1.59 17.63
N SER A 250 9.12 -1.70 18.71
CA SER A 250 9.34 -0.65 19.69
C SER A 250 10.79 -0.64 20.17
N GLN A 251 11.31 0.54 20.48
CA GLN A 251 12.67 0.68 21.02
C GLN A 251 12.70 0.22 22.48
N ALA A 252 13.69 -0.60 22.84
CA ALA A 252 13.91 -1.07 24.19
C ALA A 252 15.40 -1.31 24.44
N PRO A 253 15.88 -1.32 25.70
CA PRO A 253 17.27 -1.65 26.02
C PRO A 253 17.59 -3.15 25.92
N HIS A 254 16.63 -3.97 25.50
CA HIS A 254 16.74 -5.42 25.35
C HIS A 254 16.00 -5.90 24.11
N ASN A 255 16.26 -7.11 23.67
CA ASN A 255 15.54 -7.77 22.60
C ASN A 255 14.54 -8.77 23.18
N ARG A 256 13.23 -8.58 22.86
CA ARG A 256 12.16 -9.47 23.27
C ARG A 256 11.07 -9.51 22.21
N ILE A 257 10.71 -10.73 21.77
CA ILE A 257 9.60 -10.93 20.83
C ILE A 257 8.45 -11.64 21.53
N ARG A 258 7.23 -11.20 21.25
CA ARG A 258 5.98 -11.77 21.78
C ARG A 258 4.95 -11.85 20.67
N ARG A 259 4.29 -12.98 20.51
CA ARG A 259 3.12 -13.10 19.63
C ARG A 259 1.94 -12.36 20.22
N LEU A 260 1.23 -11.58 19.41
CA LEU A 260 0.03 -10.85 19.79
C LEU A 260 -1.22 -11.73 19.65
N ARG A 261 -2.18 -11.55 20.57
CA ARG A 261 -3.53 -12.10 20.42
C ARG A 261 -4.30 -11.29 19.37
N ALA A 262 -5.38 -11.84 18.82
CA ALA A 262 -6.10 -11.22 17.71
C ALA A 262 -6.48 -9.74 17.94
N ILE A 263 -7.02 -9.40 19.11
CA ILE A 263 -7.39 -8.01 19.42
C ILE A 263 -6.18 -7.08 19.53
N GLU A 264 -5.07 -7.57 20.10
CA GLU A 264 -3.81 -6.81 20.18
C GLU A 264 -3.21 -6.63 18.78
N ALA A 265 -3.33 -7.65 17.92
CA ALA A 265 -2.84 -7.62 16.54
C ALA A 265 -3.62 -6.60 15.69
N ILE A 266 -4.95 -6.56 15.79
CA ILE A 266 -5.79 -5.55 15.13
C ILE A 266 -5.37 -4.15 15.60
N GLY A 267 -5.26 -3.94 16.92
CA GLY A 267 -4.82 -2.66 17.48
C GLY A 267 -3.39 -2.26 17.09
N ALA A 268 -2.53 -3.23 16.70
CA ALA A 268 -1.19 -2.94 16.20
C ALA A 268 -1.17 -2.53 14.72
N LEU A 269 -2.11 -3.03 13.90
CA LEU A 269 -2.18 -2.76 12.47
C LEU A 269 -2.96 -1.50 12.12
N LEU A 270 -4.12 -1.27 12.76
CA LEU A 270 -5.02 -0.15 12.43
C LEU A 270 -4.32 1.22 12.40
N PRO A 271 -3.43 1.57 13.35
CA PRO A 271 -2.71 2.85 13.31
C PRO A 271 -1.75 3.00 12.10
N SER A 272 -1.44 1.90 11.41
CA SER A 272 -0.60 1.89 10.20
C SER A 272 -1.40 1.96 8.90
N CYS A 273 -2.74 1.96 8.97
CA CYS A 273 -3.63 2.18 7.84
C CYS A 273 -3.82 3.69 7.57
N PRO A 274 -4.41 4.11 6.44
CA PRO A 274 -4.65 5.51 6.16
C PRO A 274 -5.47 6.17 7.28
N PRO A 275 -4.93 7.16 8.03
CA PRO A 275 -5.53 7.63 9.27
C PRO A 275 -6.89 8.30 9.05
N SER A 276 -7.05 9.08 7.98
CA SER A 276 -8.31 9.77 7.66
C SER A 276 -9.50 8.83 7.43
N PHE A 277 -9.24 7.54 7.16
CA PHE A 277 -10.30 6.55 6.93
C PHE A 277 -11.04 6.17 8.22
N ALA A 278 -10.43 6.35 9.39
CA ALA A 278 -11.06 6.14 10.68
C ALA A 278 -12.18 7.16 11.00
N HIS A 279 -12.32 8.21 10.21
CA HIS A 279 -13.34 9.25 10.39
C HIS A 279 -14.56 9.09 9.46
N ASP A 280 -14.58 8.02 8.64
CA ASP A 280 -15.74 7.65 7.80
C ASP A 280 -16.11 6.19 8.01
N GLU A 281 -17.31 5.93 8.49
CA GLU A 281 -17.82 4.60 8.84
C GLU A 281 -17.64 3.57 7.71
N THR A 282 -17.89 3.97 6.45
CA THR A 282 -17.76 3.08 5.30
C THR A 282 -16.31 2.66 5.04
N LEU A 283 -15.38 3.61 5.15
CA LEU A 283 -13.94 3.35 4.94
C LEU A 283 -13.36 2.59 6.13
N GLU A 284 -13.73 2.97 7.35
CA GLU A 284 -13.30 2.31 8.59
C GLU A 284 -13.73 0.83 8.60
N ASP A 285 -14.99 0.55 8.31
CA ASP A 285 -15.52 -0.83 8.25
C ASP A 285 -14.76 -1.66 7.21
N ALA A 286 -14.50 -1.12 6.02
CA ALA A 286 -13.76 -1.82 4.98
C ALA A 286 -12.29 -2.09 5.37
N VAL A 287 -11.62 -1.14 6.02
CA VAL A 287 -10.27 -1.31 6.58
C VAL A 287 -10.28 -2.37 7.69
N CYS A 288 -11.21 -2.27 8.64
CA CYS A 288 -11.34 -3.22 9.75
C CYS A 288 -11.60 -4.65 9.24
N ALA A 289 -12.45 -4.82 8.22
CA ALA A 289 -12.70 -6.11 7.60
C ALA A 289 -11.43 -6.69 6.96
N THR A 290 -10.67 -5.87 6.23
CA THR A 290 -9.41 -6.28 5.59
C THR A 290 -8.36 -6.65 6.64
N VAL A 291 -8.15 -5.81 7.64
CA VAL A 291 -7.19 -6.06 8.74
C VAL A 291 -7.56 -7.32 9.52
N SER A 292 -8.85 -7.53 9.81
CA SER A 292 -9.33 -8.73 10.50
C SER A 292 -9.05 -9.99 9.68
N ALA A 293 -9.27 -9.95 8.37
CA ALA A 293 -8.99 -11.07 7.47
C ALA A 293 -7.48 -11.38 7.37
N VAL A 294 -6.62 -10.36 7.43
CA VAL A 294 -5.16 -10.52 7.50
C VAL A 294 -4.75 -11.16 8.82
N VAL A 295 -5.22 -10.64 9.96
CA VAL A 295 -4.88 -11.15 11.30
C VAL A 295 -5.37 -12.60 11.52
N ALA A 296 -6.45 -13.00 10.86
CA ALA A 296 -6.95 -14.39 10.90
C ALA A 296 -5.98 -15.37 10.20
N GLN A 297 -5.12 -14.91 9.30
CA GLN A 297 -4.22 -15.74 8.50
C GLN A 297 -2.75 -15.60 8.87
N VAL A 298 -2.35 -14.43 9.35
CA VAL A 298 -0.95 -14.03 9.52
C VAL A 298 -0.63 -13.84 11.01
N PRO A 299 0.42 -14.47 11.55
CA PRO A 299 0.86 -14.22 12.91
C PRO A 299 1.41 -12.80 13.03
N VAL A 300 1.00 -12.10 14.10
CA VAL A 300 1.46 -10.76 14.42
C VAL A 300 2.27 -10.80 15.71
N TYR A 301 3.41 -10.12 15.71
CA TYR A 301 4.33 -10.07 16.83
C TYR A 301 4.58 -8.63 17.29
N HIS A 302 4.92 -8.47 18.54
CA HIS A 302 5.56 -7.28 19.08
C HIS A 302 7.02 -7.59 19.36
N LEU A 303 7.91 -6.80 18.78
CA LEU A 303 9.36 -6.87 18.98
C LEU A 303 9.85 -5.61 19.67
N GLU A 304 10.21 -5.75 20.93
CA GLU A 304 11.02 -4.79 21.65
C GLU A 304 12.47 -5.02 21.25
N CYS A 305 13.16 -4.03 20.71
CA CYS A 305 14.50 -4.25 20.18
C CYS A 305 15.42 -3.03 20.34
N ARG A 306 16.73 -3.34 20.37
CA ARG A 306 17.82 -2.39 20.22
C ARG A 306 18.11 -2.19 18.72
N PRO A 307 18.73 -1.06 18.33
CA PRO A 307 19.09 -0.78 16.93
C PRO A 307 20.41 -1.45 16.52
N ASP A 308 20.65 -2.69 16.95
CA ASP A 308 21.87 -3.47 16.67
C ASP A 308 21.57 -4.83 16.01
N ALA A 309 22.60 -5.54 15.57
CA ALA A 309 22.49 -6.82 14.86
C ALA A 309 22.30 -8.05 15.79
N ALA A 310 22.14 -7.84 17.09
CA ALA A 310 22.04 -8.91 18.09
C ALA A 310 20.62 -9.47 18.21
#